data_95f2b9b2a08e0457a967e3e62c0ddc4a
#
_entry.id   95f2b9b2a08e0457a967e3e62c0ddc4a
#
_cell.length_a   1.000
_cell.length_b   1.000
_cell.length_c   1.000
_cell.angle_alpha   90.00
_cell.angle_beta   90.00
_cell.angle_gamma   90.00
#
_symmetry.space_group_name_H-M   'P 1'
#
loop_
_entity.id
_entity.type
_entity.pdbx_description
1 polymer ?
#
loop_
_entity_poly.entity_id
_entity_poly.type
_entity_poly.pdbx_seq_one_letter_code
_entity_poly.pdbx_strand_id
1 'polypeptide(L)'
;MKKIIIVNLLLLLAIVSHSWGADRIRIGYSSISGSYLGLWVAHDAGFFAREGLEDQMILIPSGSQLAQVVTAGEVDIAALNGSSAMAAAMQGADLKIVGNTTNKLIFSIYVRPEIKNVESLKGKKIGVTRFGSATDISARFALRKHNLDPQKDVNILQMGAMTSIMGGLQGGSIDAGLVSPPTLFAVDKLGFKELVNITDMDLAFPNPSLVVQGGIMRKKPDLVDRFMRAYARGIQRARTDKELTFKSIAKYTKIEDPSLLQKAYDLYVGKVLEKAPYINMAGMQNALDDLAKTVPAARDAKPQQFIDTRFLDNLEKSGLLRELYR
;
A
#
# COMPACT_ATOMS: atom_id res chain seq x y z
N MET A 1 -48.32 34.65 30.81
CA MET A 1 -47.25 33.77 31.29
C MET A 1 -47.21 32.37 30.65
N LYS A 2 -48.34 31.68 30.44
CA LYS A 2 -48.37 30.30 29.79
C LYS A 2 -47.88 30.25 28.33
N LYS A 3 -48.06 31.29 27.52
CA LYS A 3 -47.64 31.32 26.10
C LYS A 3 -46.10 31.49 25.92
N ILE A 4 -45.43 32.15 26.88
CA ILE A 4 -43.98 32.38 26.84
C ILE A 4 -43.24 31.06 27.19
N ILE A 5 -43.76 30.22 28.06
CA ILE A 5 -43.17 28.94 28.45
C ILE A 5 -43.19 27.93 27.30
N ILE A 6 -44.28 27.94 26.45
CA ILE A 6 -44.38 27.03 25.32
C ILE A 6 -43.41 27.38 24.19
N VAL A 7 -43.16 28.68 23.95
CA VAL A 7 -42.17 29.12 22.94
C VAL A 7 -40.74 28.75 23.33
N ASN A 8 -40.38 28.88 24.61
CA ASN A 8 -39.07 28.46 25.11
C ASN A 8 -38.84 26.95 25.10
N LEU A 9 -39.91 26.15 25.30
CA LEU A 9 -39.85 24.68 25.21
C LEU A 9 -39.68 24.18 23.77
N LEU A 10 -40.27 24.87 22.78
CA LEU A 10 -40.08 24.59 21.36
C LEU A 10 -38.70 25.00 20.81
N LEU A 11 -38.08 26.04 21.36
CA LEU A 11 -36.70 26.42 21.03
C LEU A 11 -35.67 25.46 21.60
N LEU A 12 -35.90 24.80 22.74
CA LEU A 12 -35.00 23.78 23.29
C LEU A 12 -35.06 22.45 22.53
N LEU A 13 -36.13 22.16 21.81
CA LEU A 13 -36.25 20.94 20.98
C LEU A 13 -35.57 21.05 19.61
N ALA A 14 -35.15 22.26 19.18
CA ALA A 14 -34.48 22.48 17.89
C ALA A 14 -32.96 22.23 17.91
N ILE A 15 -32.35 21.94 19.08
CA ILE A 15 -30.91 21.62 19.21
C ILE A 15 -30.75 20.11 19.50
N VAL A 16 -31.48 19.27 18.81
CA VAL A 16 -31.03 17.88 18.62
C VAL A 16 -30.00 17.91 17.49
N SER A 17 -28.81 18.37 17.83
CA SER A 17 -27.65 18.09 16.99
C SER A 17 -27.62 16.58 16.82
N HIS A 18 -27.92 16.10 15.63
CA HIS A 18 -27.61 14.73 15.24
C HIS A 18 -26.07 14.60 15.33
N SER A 19 -25.60 14.27 16.53
CA SER A 19 -24.26 13.73 16.69
C SER A 19 -24.27 12.37 15.97
N TRP A 20 -24.09 12.39 14.67
CA TRP A 20 -23.73 11.19 13.95
C TRP A 20 -22.39 10.77 14.51
N GLY A 21 -22.40 9.72 15.33
CA GLY A 21 -21.15 9.12 15.79
C GLY A 21 -20.29 8.84 14.58
N ALA A 22 -18.97 9.09 14.69
CA ALA A 22 -18.04 8.82 13.61
C ALA A 22 -18.16 7.35 13.18
N ASP A 23 -18.21 7.11 11.86
CA ASP A 23 -18.19 5.74 11.34
C ASP A 23 -16.81 5.11 11.60
N ARG A 24 -16.81 3.96 12.25
CA ARG A 24 -15.56 3.20 12.43
C ARG A 24 -15.12 2.60 11.12
N ILE A 25 -13.82 2.72 10.81
CA ILE A 25 -13.20 2.16 9.62
C ILE A 25 -11.86 1.51 9.96
N ARG A 26 -11.71 0.24 9.59
CA ARG A 26 -10.46 -0.52 9.75
C ARG A 26 -9.68 -0.47 8.45
N ILE A 27 -8.48 0.13 8.51
CA ILE A 27 -7.62 0.35 7.35
C ILE A 27 -6.38 -0.53 7.49
N GLY A 28 -6.28 -1.56 6.63
CA GLY A 28 -5.14 -2.47 6.59
C GLY A 28 -4.03 -1.95 5.68
N TYR A 29 -2.76 -2.16 6.08
CA TYR A 29 -1.62 -1.94 5.20
C TYR A 29 -0.57 -3.05 5.35
N SER A 30 0.16 -3.40 4.28
CA SER A 30 0.87 -4.68 4.22
C SER A 30 2.35 -4.63 4.54
N SER A 31 2.93 -3.47 4.80
CA SER A 31 4.33 -3.36 5.25
C SER A 31 4.65 -1.99 5.84
N ILE A 32 5.76 -1.90 6.56
CA ILE A 32 6.35 -0.64 6.98
C ILE A 32 7.20 -0.11 5.82
N SER A 33 6.60 0.71 4.96
CA SER A 33 7.22 1.29 3.77
C SER A 33 6.61 2.66 3.48
N GLY A 34 7.39 3.60 3.01
CA GLY A 34 6.89 4.92 2.62
C GLY A 34 5.89 4.91 1.46
N SER A 35 5.66 3.77 0.81
CA SER A 35 4.56 3.59 -0.14
C SER A 35 3.17 3.77 0.50
N TYR A 36 3.08 3.73 1.84
CA TYR A 36 1.86 3.99 2.62
C TYR A 36 1.81 5.40 3.21
N LEU A 37 2.75 6.27 2.84
CA LEU A 37 2.91 7.60 3.43
C LEU A 37 1.64 8.45 3.36
N GLY A 38 0.89 8.39 2.25
CA GLY A 38 -0.39 9.08 2.11
C GLY A 38 -1.42 8.66 3.19
N LEU A 39 -1.47 7.36 3.56
CA LEU A 39 -2.32 6.86 4.64
C LEU A 39 -1.84 7.33 6.01
N TRP A 40 -0.53 7.22 6.27
CA TRP A 40 0.05 7.61 7.55
C TRP A 40 -0.16 9.10 7.82
N VAL A 41 0.10 9.94 6.83
CA VAL A 41 -0.10 11.40 6.95
C VAL A 41 -1.60 11.74 7.03
N ALA A 42 -2.49 11.03 6.34
CA ALA A 42 -3.93 11.24 6.48
C ALA A 42 -4.41 10.96 7.92
N HIS A 43 -3.93 9.88 8.53
CA HIS A 43 -4.19 9.54 9.92
C HIS A 43 -3.60 10.59 10.87
N ASP A 44 -2.29 10.88 10.77
CA ASP A 44 -1.57 11.77 11.70
C ASP A 44 -2.06 13.23 11.61
N ALA A 45 -2.52 13.68 10.44
CA ALA A 45 -3.13 15.00 10.23
C ALA A 45 -4.62 15.05 10.62
N GLY A 46 -5.22 13.95 11.05
CA GLY A 46 -6.63 13.85 11.42
C GLY A 46 -7.61 14.04 10.26
N PHE A 47 -7.19 13.74 9.02
CA PHE A 47 -8.08 13.92 7.86
C PHE A 47 -9.22 12.90 7.84
N PHE A 48 -9.03 11.68 8.34
CA PHE A 48 -10.12 10.72 8.51
C PHE A 48 -11.16 11.24 9.49
N ALA A 49 -10.74 11.74 10.65
CA ALA A 49 -11.63 12.32 11.64
C ALA A 49 -12.42 13.53 11.11
N ARG A 50 -11.79 14.39 10.28
CA ARG A 50 -12.47 15.52 9.61
C ARG A 50 -13.55 15.09 8.61
N GLU A 51 -13.42 13.90 8.05
CA GLU A 51 -14.41 13.26 7.19
C GLU A 51 -15.42 12.42 8.00
N GLY A 52 -15.43 12.51 9.35
CA GLY A 52 -16.35 11.76 10.21
C GLY A 52 -16.03 10.26 10.29
N LEU A 53 -14.76 9.88 10.10
CA LEU A 53 -14.28 8.51 10.18
C LEU A 53 -13.40 8.34 11.43
N GLU A 54 -13.76 7.37 12.29
CA GLU A 54 -12.90 6.88 13.37
C GLU A 54 -12.03 5.76 12.82
N ASP A 55 -10.81 6.11 12.38
CA ASP A 55 -9.95 5.17 11.68
C ASP A 55 -9.06 4.36 12.62
N GLN A 56 -8.92 3.06 12.30
CA GLN A 56 -7.99 2.15 12.93
C GLN A 56 -7.01 1.63 11.88
N MET A 57 -5.73 2.03 12.01
CA MET A 57 -4.65 1.58 11.13
C MET A 57 -4.11 0.22 11.60
N ILE A 58 -4.14 -0.82 10.73
CA ILE A 58 -3.76 -2.20 11.08
C ILE A 58 -2.66 -2.68 10.14
N LEU A 59 -1.47 -2.96 10.70
CA LEU A 59 -0.39 -3.60 9.96
C LEU A 59 -0.61 -5.12 9.90
N ILE A 60 -0.73 -5.65 8.68
CA ILE A 60 -0.76 -7.10 8.42
C ILE A 60 0.36 -7.42 7.43
N PRO A 61 1.49 -7.96 7.88
CA PRO A 61 2.65 -8.21 7.03
C PRO A 61 2.30 -9.08 5.83
N SER A 62 2.68 -8.63 4.63
CA SER A 62 2.40 -9.27 3.34
C SER A 62 1.02 -8.95 2.72
N GLY A 63 1.06 -8.55 1.44
CA GLY A 63 -0.15 -8.23 0.68
C GLY A 63 -1.07 -9.44 0.46
N SER A 64 -0.52 -10.64 0.29
CA SER A 64 -1.34 -11.85 0.13
C SER A 64 -2.07 -12.25 1.41
N GLN A 65 -1.48 -12.03 2.58
CA GLN A 65 -2.17 -12.23 3.86
C GLN A 65 -3.25 -11.16 4.09
N LEU A 66 -2.94 -9.90 3.80
CA LEU A 66 -3.91 -8.82 3.93
C LEU A 66 -5.10 -8.99 2.97
N ALA A 67 -4.89 -9.56 1.76
CA ALA A 67 -5.97 -9.90 0.85
C ALA A 67 -6.96 -10.90 1.46
N GLN A 68 -6.48 -11.89 2.22
CA GLN A 68 -7.33 -12.84 2.95
C GLN A 68 -8.14 -12.15 4.05
N VAL A 69 -7.49 -11.25 4.80
CA VAL A 69 -8.11 -10.54 5.94
C VAL A 69 -9.21 -9.56 5.46
N VAL A 70 -8.98 -8.84 4.35
CA VAL A 70 -10.03 -7.97 3.77
C VAL A 70 -11.16 -8.79 3.14
N THR A 71 -10.85 -9.96 2.56
CA THR A 71 -11.88 -10.90 2.05
C THR A 71 -12.78 -11.41 3.17
N ALA A 72 -12.21 -11.71 4.34
CA ALA A 72 -12.94 -12.12 5.53
C ALA A 72 -13.79 -10.99 6.17
N GLY A 73 -13.61 -9.72 5.72
CA GLY A 73 -14.31 -8.57 6.28
C GLY A 73 -13.78 -8.10 7.63
N GLU A 74 -12.58 -8.53 8.01
CA GLU A 74 -11.89 -8.08 9.24
C GLU A 74 -11.22 -6.71 9.08
N VAL A 75 -11.00 -6.30 7.82
CA VAL A 75 -10.53 -4.97 7.40
C VAL A 75 -11.50 -4.45 6.34
N ASP A 76 -11.84 -3.18 6.40
CA ASP A 76 -12.84 -2.55 5.52
C ASP A 76 -12.20 -2.04 4.22
N ILE A 77 -11.04 -1.39 4.35
CA ILE A 77 -10.21 -0.92 3.23
C ILE A 77 -8.77 -1.36 3.47
N ALA A 78 -8.13 -1.88 2.44
CA ALA A 78 -6.76 -2.37 2.51
C ALA A 78 -5.86 -1.71 1.48
N ALA A 79 -4.62 -1.38 1.86
CA ALA A 79 -3.57 -1.01 0.94
C ALA A 79 -2.61 -2.21 0.77
N LEU A 80 -2.66 -2.86 -0.38
CA LEU A 80 -1.88 -4.07 -0.70
C LEU A 80 -1.55 -4.12 -2.20
N ASN A 81 -0.64 -4.99 -2.62
CA ASN A 81 -0.32 -5.10 -4.04
C ASN A 81 -1.53 -5.58 -4.86
N GLY A 82 -1.79 -4.93 -6.00
CA GLY A 82 -2.94 -5.19 -6.85
C GLY A 82 -3.05 -6.65 -7.33
N SER A 83 -1.91 -7.31 -7.59
CA SER A 83 -1.91 -8.74 -7.96
C SER A 83 -2.53 -9.63 -6.90
N SER A 84 -2.27 -9.39 -5.60
CA SER A 84 -2.89 -10.18 -4.53
C SER A 84 -4.41 -9.95 -4.47
N ALA A 85 -4.88 -8.72 -4.71
CA ALA A 85 -6.31 -8.41 -4.80
C ALA A 85 -6.97 -9.09 -6.00
N MET A 86 -6.33 -9.02 -7.17
CA MET A 86 -6.81 -9.67 -8.40
C MET A 86 -6.84 -11.19 -8.25
N ALA A 87 -5.78 -11.80 -7.69
CA ALA A 87 -5.73 -13.24 -7.43
C ALA A 87 -6.86 -13.69 -6.49
N ALA A 88 -7.10 -12.94 -5.40
CA ALA A 88 -8.22 -13.23 -4.49
C ALA A 88 -9.58 -13.09 -5.19
N ALA A 89 -9.77 -12.04 -6.01
CA ALA A 89 -11.01 -11.84 -6.76
C ALA A 89 -11.27 -12.96 -7.78
N MET A 90 -10.23 -13.47 -8.45
CA MET A 90 -10.34 -14.63 -9.35
C MET A 90 -10.73 -15.93 -8.60
N GLN A 91 -10.46 -16.00 -7.30
CA GLN A 91 -10.88 -17.10 -6.42
C GLN A 91 -12.27 -16.85 -5.80
N GLY A 92 -12.99 -15.83 -6.25
CA GLY A 92 -14.35 -15.52 -5.82
C GLY A 92 -14.46 -14.48 -4.70
N ALA A 93 -13.35 -13.87 -4.26
CA ALA A 93 -13.43 -12.79 -3.28
C ALA A 93 -14.09 -11.54 -3.90
N ASP A 94 -15.05 -10.96 -3.18
CA ASP A 94 -15.74 -9.74 -3.58
C ASP A 94 -14.91 -8.50 -3.23
N LEU A 95 -13.84 -8.28 -4.00
CA LEU A 95 -12.89 -7.19 -3.82
C LEU A 95 -12.80 -6.33 -5.09
N LYS A 96 -12.65 -5.02 -4.90
CA LYS A 96 -12.34 -4.07 -5.98
C LYS A 96 -11.21 -3.14 -5.58
N ILE A 97 -10.38 -2.80 -6.57
CA ILE A 97 -9.38 -1.75 -6.49
C ILE A 97 -10.06 -0.43 -6.82
N VAL A 98 -9.99 0.53 -5.90
CA VAL A 98 -10.60 1.86 -6.05
C VAL A 98 -9.58 2.97 -6.29
N GLY A 99 -8.30 2.64 -6.21
CA GLY A 99 -7.19 3.57 -6.46
C GLY A 99 -5.84 2.90 -6.22
N ASN A 100 -4.75 3.58 -6.58
CA ASN A 100 -3.40 3.14 -6.27
C ASN A 100 -2.70 4.17 -5.38
N THR A 101 -1.89 3.71 -4.44
CA THR A 101 -1.05 4.59 -3.62
C THR A 101 0.21 4.95 -4.37
N THR A 102 0.78 3.98 -5.06
CA THR A 102 1.86 4.15 -6.03
C THR A 102 1.66 3.19 -7.21
N ASN A 103 2.38 3.45 -8.30
CA ASN A 103 2.31 2.64 -9.51
C ASN A 103 3.65 1.99 -9.86
N LYS A 104 4.47 1.68 -8.83
CA LYS A 104 5.82 1.10 -8.99
C LYS A 104 6.11 0.05 -7.91
N LEU A 105 6.99 -0.90 -8.24
CA LEU A 105 7.61 -1.81 -7.27
C LEU A 105 8.85 -1.13 -6.67
N ILE A 106 8.81 -0.79 -5.38
CA ILE A 106 9.89 -0.07 -4.68
C ILE A 106 10.68 -1.06 -3.85
N PHE A 107 11.47 -1.89 -4.51
CA PHE A 107 12.26 -2.95 -3.87
C PHE A 107 13.65 -3.05 -4.49
N SER A 108 14.58 -3.59 -3.68
CA SER A 108 15.89 -4.01 -4.13
C SER A 108 16.19 -5.42 -3.64
N ILE A 109 16.96 -6.17 -4.41
CA ILE A 109 17.57 -7.44 -3.98
C ILE A 109 18.87 -7.08 -3.28
N TYR A 110 18.93 -7.35 -1.97
CA TYR A 110 20.15 -7.28 -1.17
C TYR A 110 20.74 -8.66 -0.96
N VAL A 111 22.06 -8.73 -1.01
CA VAL A 111 22.82 -9.97 -0.95
C VAL A 111 23.98 -9.86 0.03
N ARG A 112 24.51 -11.00 0.42
CA ARG A 112 25.78 -11.09 1.13
C ARG A 112 26.92 -10.55 0.27
N PRO A 113 27.97 -9.97 0.87
CA PRO A 113 29.08 -9.31 0.15
C PRO A 113 29.83 -10.19 -0.84
N GLU A 114 29.82 -11.50 -0.67
CA GLU A 114 30.46 -12.48 -1.56
C GLU A 114 29.72 -12.69 -2.89
N ILE A 115 28.41 -12.37 -2.95
CA ILE A 115 27.60 -12.46 -4.18
C ILE A 115 27.81 -11.17 -4.99
N LYS A 116 28.40 -11.28 -6.17
CA LYS A 116 28.83 -10.12 -6.97
C LYS A 116 27.97 -9.83 -8.20
N ASN A 117 27.22 -10.81 -8.68
CA ASN A 117 26.35 -10.70 -9.86
C ASN A 117 25.11 -11.58 -9.71
N VAL A 118 24.14 -11.36 -10.60
CA VAL A 118 22.82 -12.04 -10.52
C VAL A 118 22.95 -13.54 -10.84
N GLU A 119 23.88 -13.92 -11.70
CA GLU A 119 24.12 -15.32 -12.07
C GLU A 119 24.59 -16.15 -10.85
N SER A 120 25.27 -15.53 -9.91
CA SER A 120 25.70 -16.14 -8.65
C SER A 120 24.56 -16.46 -7.69
N LEU A 121 23.33 -16.04 -8.01
CA LEU A 121 22.12 -16.43 -7.28
C LEU A 121 21.67 -17.86 -7.58
N LYS A 122 22.22 -18.55 -8.61
CA LYS A 122 21.88 -19.96 -8.88
C LYS A 122 22.15 -20.84 -7.66
N GLY A 123 21.14 -21.63 -7.29
CA GLY A 123 21.15 -22.49 -6.11
C GLY A 123 21.01 -21.77 -4.78
N LYS A 124 20.94 -20.44 -4.76
CA LYS A 124 20.88 -19.62 -3.54
C LYS A 124 19.46 -19.48 -3.01
N LYS A 125 19.38 -19.15 -1.72
CA LYS A 125 18.12 -18.93 -0.97
C LYS A 125 17.77 -17.44 -0.99
N ILE A 126 16.61 -17.10 -1.53
CA ILE A 126 16.11 -15.72 -1.64
C ILE A 126 14.89 -15.54 -0.73
N GLY A 127 15.00 -14.64 0.24
CA GLY A 127 13.89 -14.33 1.16
C GLY A 127 12.89 -13.36 0.57
N VAL A 128 11.60 -13.73 0.62
CA VAL A 128 10.44 -12.88 0.32
C VAL A 128 9.49 -12.89 1.52
N THR A 129 8.54 -11.95 1.61
CA THR A 129 7.59 -11.98 2.73
C THR A 129 6.69 -13.21 2.63
N ARG A 130 5.89 -13.32 1.58
CA ARG A 130 5.05 -14.49 1.27
C ARG A 130 4.92 -14.65 -0.23
N PHE A 131 4.58 -15.85 -0.68
CA PHE A 131 4.28 -16.08 -2.10
C PHE A 131 3.05 -15.25 -2.53
N GLY A 132 3.09 -14.71 -3.76
CA GLY A 132 2.10 -13.79 -4.31
C GLY A 132 2.12 -12.38 -3.69
N SER A 133 3.04 -12.07 -2.76
CA SER A 133 3.24 -10.72 -2.27
C SER A 133 4.08 -9.87 -3.22
N ALA A 134 4.13 -8.56 -2.99
CA ALA A 134 4.95 -7.65 -3.79
C ALA A 134 6.44 -8.02 -3.81
N THR A 135 6.99 -8.54 -2.70
CA THR A 135 8.39 -8.99 -2.64
C THR A 135 8.63 -10.24 -3.50
N ASP A 136 7.71 -11.21 -3.49
CA ASP A 136 7.81 -12.41 -4.33
C ASP A 136 7.72 -12.06 -5.83
N ILE A 137 6.75 -11.22 -6.18
CA ILE A 137 6.58 -10.74 -7.56
C ILE A 137 7.83 -10.00 -8.03
N SER A 138 8.37 -9.12 -7.19
CA SER A 138 9.61 -8.36 -7.47
C SER A 138 10.81 -9.28 -7.66
N ALA A 139 10.98 -10.29 -6.80
CA ALA A 139 12.05 -11.27 -6.92
C ALA A 139 11.97 -12.01 -8.25
N ARG A 140 10.80 -12.60 -8.54
CA ARG A 140 10.57 -13.37 -9.76
C ARG A 140 10.72 -12.52 -11.02
N PHE A 141 10.27 -11.27 -10.98
CA PHE A 141 10.44 -10.33 -12.09
C PHE A 141 11.93 -10.04 -12.34
N ALA A 142 12.68 -9.67 -11.31
CA ALA A 142 14.11 -9.37 -11.43
C ALA A 142 14.91 -10.58 -11.92
N LEU A 143 14.67 -11.76 -11.38
CA LEU A 143 15.33 -13.01 -11.82
C LEU A 143 15.09 -13.28 -13.30
N ARG A 144 13.84 -13.22 -13.77
CA ARG A 144 13.52 -13.42 -15.21
C ARG A 144 14.18 -12.38 -16.10
N LYS A 145 14.27 -11.12 -15.68
CA LYS A 145 14.96 -10.06 -16.44
C LYS A 145 16.45 -10.33 -16.60
N HIS A 146 17.04 -11.11 -15.69
CA HIS A 146 18.44 -11.55 -15.73
C HIS A 146 18.60 -13.01 -16.17
N ASN A 147 17.62 -13.56 -16.91
CA ASN A 147 17.65 -14.92 -17.50
C ASN A 147 17.78 -16.05 -16.44
N LEU A 148 17.31 -15.84 -15.21
CA LEU A 148 17.18 -16.88 -14.21
C LEU A 148 15.71 -17.33 -14.10
N ASP A 149 15.49 -18.65 -14.12
CA ASP A 149 14.19 -19.25 -13.84
C ASP A 149 13.92 -19.24 -12.32
N PRO A 150 12.93 -18.44 -11.83
CA PRO A 150 12.66 -18.33 -10.41
C PRO A 150 12.08 -19.61 -9.77
N GLN A 151 11.78 -20.64 -10.57
CA GLN A 151 11.29 -21.92 -10.08
C GLN A 151 12.36 -23.01 -10.05
N LYS A 152 13.42 -22.88 -10.88
CA LYS A 152 14.46 -23.90 -11.07
C LYS A 152 15.83 -23.46 -10.58
N ASP A 153 16.17 -22.19 -10.82
CA ASP A 153 17.53 -21.71 -10.61
C ASP A 153 17.78 -21.22 -9.17
N VAL A 154 16.74 -20.94 -8.38
CA VAL A 154 16.87 -20.38 -7.02
C VAL A 154 15.87 -21.01 -6.05
N ASN A 155 16.12 -20.86 -4.74
CA ASN A 155 15.21 -21.29 -3.70
C ASN A 155 14.53 -20.06 -3.06
N ILE A 156 13.30 -19.76 -3.43
CA ILE A 156 12.55 -18.65 -2.82
C ILE A 156 11.90 -19.12 -1.53
N LEU A 157 12.18 -18.41 -0.42
CA LEU A 157 11.72 -18.76 0.92
C LEU A 157 10.78 -17.67 1.48
N GLN A 158 9.68 -18.10 2.12
CA GLN A 158 8.76 -17.19 2.80
C GLN A 158 9.28 -16.87 4.21
N MET A 159 9.57 -15.60 4.45
CA MET A 159 10.12 -15.10 5.72
C MET A 159 9.08 -14.41 6.62
N GLY A 160 7.88 -14.13 6.09
CA GLY A 160 6.79 -13.47 6.80
C GLY A 160 6.82 -11.93 6.70
N ALA A 161 7.81 -11.28 7.26
CA ALA A 161 7.95 -9.82 7.26
C ALA A 161 9.32 -9.36 6.72
N MET A 162 9.46 -8.08 6.34
CA MET A 162 10.77 -7.55 5.90
C MET A 162 11.82 -7.57 7.00
N THR A 163 11.44 -7.38 8.25
CA THR A 163 12.35 -7.50 9.40
C THR A 163 12.89 -8.93 9.55
N SER A 164 12.08 -9.95 9.21
CA SER A 164 12.52 -11.35 9.20
C SER A 164 13.46 -11.64 8.03
N ILE A 165 13.29 -10.97 6.87
CA ILE A 165 14.24 -11.04 5.74
C ILE A 165 15.58 -10.48 6.18
N MET A 166 15.62 -9.31 6.84
CA MET A 166 16.84 -8.74 7.39
C MET A 166 17.49 -9.69 8.40
N GLY A 167 16.74 -10.24 9.33
CA GLY A 167 17.23 -11.23 10.29
C GLY A 167 17.76 -12.50 9.62
N GLY A 168 17.12 -12.95 8.54
CA GLY A 168 17.56 -14.10 7.76
C GLY A 168 18.90 -13.86 7.02
N LEU A 169 19.11 -12.66 6.48
CA LEU A 169 20.39 -12.25 5.91
C LEU A 169 21.50 -12.25 6.98
N GLN A 170 21.24 -11.64 8.15
CA GLN A 170 22.17 -11.58 9.26
C GLN A 170 22.52 -12.98 9.81
N GLY A 171 21.50 -13.80 10.05
CA GLY A 171 21.66 -15.15 10.61
C GLY A 171 22.09 -16.21 9.61
N GLY A 172 22.17 -15.87 8.32
CA GLY A 172 22.63 -16.77 7.28
C GLY A 172 21.63 -17.83 6.84
N SER A 173 20.36 -17.70 7.16
CA SER A 173 19.33 -18.61 6.66
C SER A 173 18.94 -18.34 5.21
N ILE A 174 19.21 -17.15 4.70
CA ILE A 174 19.06 -16.74 3.30
C ILE A 174 20.32 -16.05 2.79
N ASP A 175 20.57 -16.13 1.49
CA ASP A 175 21.72 -15.54 0.79
C ASP A 175 21.38 -14.17 0.19
N ALA A 176 20.10 -13.97 -0.18
CA ALA A 176 19.56 -12.75 -0.75
C ALA A 176 18.18 -12.45 -0.16
N GLY A 177 17.75 -11.18 -0.20
CA GLY A 177 16.45 -10.79 0.30
C GLY A 177 15.89 -9.56 -0.39
N LEU A 178 14.57 -9.53 -0.54
CA LEU A 178 13.83 -8.40 -1.09
C LEU A 178 13.48 -7.41 0.02
N VAL A 179 14.00 -6.21 -0.07
CA VAL A 179 13.75 -5.14 0.90
C VAL A 179 13.40 -3.83 0.21
N SER A 180 12.67 -2.98 0.91
CA SER A 180 12.38 -1.60 0.51
C SER A 180 12.79 -0.64 1.64
N PRO A 181 12.95 0.67 1.38
CA PRO A 181 13.11 1.63 2.47
C PRO A 181 11.89 1.60 3.41
N PRO A 182 12.10 1.68 4.73
CA PRO A 182 13.35 1.97 5.41
C PRO A 182 14.24 0.74 5.70
N THR A 183 13.74 -0.48 5.61
CA THR A 183 14.51 -1.71 5.93
C THR A 183 15.80 -1.80 5.10
N LEU A 184 15.76 -1.35 3.84
CA LEU A 184 16.91 -1.26 2.95
C LEU A 184 18.09 -0.50 3.60
N PHE A 185 17.82 0.65 4.26
CA PHE A 185 18.88 1.44 4.92
C PHE A 185 19.54 0.70 6.08
N ALA A 186 18.75 -0.11 6.81
CA ALA A 186 19.29 -0.92 7.89
C ALA A 186 20.16 -2.07 7.34
N VAL A 187 19.69 -2.73 6.29
CA VAL A 187 20.42 -3.82 5.63
C VAL A 187 21.74 -3.32 5.03
N ASP A 188 21.74 -2.11 4.43
CA ASP A 188 22.95 -1.47 3.89
C ASP A 188 23.98 -1.17 5.00
N LYS A 189 23.55 -0.61 6.14
CA LYS A 189 24.40 -0.37 7.33
C LYS A 189 25.03 -1.65 7.89
N LEU A 190 24.39 -2.81 7.72
CA LEU A 190 24.90 -4.12 8.13
C LEU A 190 25.93 -4.70 7.15
N GLY A 191 26.25 -3.99 6.07
CA GLY A 191 27.30 -4.37 5.12
C GLY A 191 26.82 -5.25 3.97
N PHE A 192 25.54 -5.60 3.89
CA PHE A 192 24.96 -6.25 2.72
C PHE A 192 24.98 -5.33 1.51
N LYS A 193 24.91 -5.89 0.31
CA LYS A 193 25.05 -5.14 -0.94
C LYS A 193 23.78 -5.18 -1.77
N GLU A 194 23.40 -4.02 -2.31
CA GLU A 194 22.37 -3.95 -3.33
C GLU A 194 22.89 -4.61 -4.61
N LEU A 195 22.24 -5.68 -5.04
CA LEU A 195 22.57 -6.40 -6.26
C LEU A 195 21.70 -5.95 -7.44
N VAL A 196 20.41 -5.72 -7.19
CA VAL A 196 19.44 -5.30 -8.19
C VAL A 196 18.51 -4.25 -7.59
N ASN A 197 18.42 -3.10 -8.22
CA ASN A 197 17.42 -2.07 -7.90
C ASN A 197 16.21 -2.22 -8.85
N ILE A 198 15.10 -2.76 -8.35
CA ILE A 198 13.91 -2.99 -9.13
C ILE A 198 13.14 -1.68 -9.37
N THR A 199 13.29 -0.71 -8.47
CA THR A 199 12.66 0.61 -8.60
C THR A 199 13.07 1.31 -9.89
N ASP A 200 14.32 1.11 -10.33
CA ASP A 200 14.88 1.72 -11.54
C ASP A 200 14.57 0.94 -12.82
N MET A 201 13.89 -0.21 -12.74
CA MET A 201 13.55 -1.04 -13.91
C MET A 201 12.34 -0.53 -14.72
N ASP A 202 11.80 0.64 -14.36
CA ASP A 202 10.66 1.33 -15.02
C ASP A 202 9.47 0.42 -15.33
N LEU A 203 9.12 -0.45 -14.39
CA LEU A 203 7.96 -1.31 -14.48
C LEU A 203 6.76 -0.63 -13.79
N ALA A 204 5.77 -0.24 -14.60
CA ALA A 204 4.47 0.16 -14.05
C ALA A 204 3.81 -1.07 -13.40
N PHE A 205 3.44 -0.95 -12.12
CA PHE A 205 2.83 -2.04 -11.35
C PHE A 205 1.95 -1.48 -10.24
N PRO A 206 0.72 -2.00 -10.00
CA PRO A 206 -0.20 -1.48 -8.98
C PRO A 206 0.26 -1.93 -7.59
N ASN A 207 1.12 -1.12 -6.95
CA ASN A 207 1.71 -1.49 -5.65
C ASN A 207 2.13 -0.30 -4.80
N PRO A 208 1.41 -0.07 -3.68
CA PRO A 208 0.13 -0.68 -3.28
C PRO A 208 -1.09 -0.11 -4.03
N SER A 209 -2.16 -0.90 -4.02
CA SER A 209 -3.51 -0.49 -4.44
C SER A 209 -4.42 -0.33 -3.22
N LEU A 210 -5.36 0.59 -3.29
CA LEU A 210 -6.48 0.71 -2.34
C LEU A 210 -7.56 -0.28 -2.73
N VAL A 211 -7.83 -1.24 -1.87
CA VAL A 211 -8.74 -2.36 -2.10
C VAL A 211 -9.89 -2.29 -1.10
N VAL A 212 -11.10 -2.39 -1.60
CA VAL A 212 -12.32 -2.33 -0.78
C VAL A 212 -13.12 -3.61 -0.96
N GLN A 213 -13.71 -4.11 0.13
CA GLN A 213 -14.64 -5.23 0.11
C GLN A 213 -15.98 -4.79 -0.50
N GLY A 214 -16.54 -5.59 -1.42
CA GLY A 214 -17.74 -5.24 -2.17
C GLY A 214 -18.98 -4.96 -1.31
N GLY A 215 -19.11 -5.65 -0.18
CA GLY A 215 -20.18 -5.38 0.77
C GLY A 215 -20.15 -3.97 1.34
N ILE A 216 -18.96 -3.42 1.62
CA ILE A 216 -18.76 -2.02 2.06
C ILE A 216 -19.19 -1.06 0.95
N MET A 217 -18.72 -1.28 -0.29
CA MET A 217 -19.04 -0.43 -1.44
C MET A 217 -20.55 -0.38 -1.73
N ARG A 218 -21.28 -1.47 -1.48
CA ARG A 218 -22.76 -1.51 -1.69
C ARG A 218 -23.55 -0.92 -0.53
N LYS A 219 -23.12 -1.20 0.70
CA LYS A 219 -23.87 -0.81 1.91
C LYS A 219 -23.54 0.58 2.41
N LYS A 220 -22.29 1.01 2.23
CA LYS A 220 -21.75 2.28 2.73
C LYS A 220 -20.84 2.97 1.68
N PRO A 221 -21.34 3.26 0.46
CA PRO A 221 -20.51 3.89 -0.58
C PRO A 221 -19.94 5.24 -0.13
N ASP A 222 -20.72 6.02 0.64
CA ASP A 222 -20.26 7.29 1.19
C ASP A 222 -19.03 7.15 2.11
N LEU A 223 -18.91 6.05 2.86
CA LEU A 223 -17.72 5.78 3.68
C LEU A 223 -16.46 5.69 2.80
N VAL A 224 -16.57 5.07 1.63
CA VAL A 224 -15.44 4.97 0.69
C VAL A 224 -15.12 6.33 0.07
N ASP A 225 -16.13 7.14 -0.29
CA ASP A 225 -15.92 8.51 -0.79
C ASP A 225 -15.23 9.39 0.25
N ARG A 226 -15.65 9.34 1.51
CA ARG A 226 -15.02 10.05 2.63
C ARG A 226 -13.56 9.60 2.84
N PHE A 227 -13.32 8.30 2.80
CA PHE A 227 -11.97 7.75 2.86
C PHE A 227 -11.08 8.30 1.71
N MET A 228 -11.58 8.29 0.48
CA MET A 228 -10.83 8.78 -0.68
C MET A 228 -10.49 10.27 -0.56
N ARG A 229 -11.42 11.10 -0.04
CA ARG A 229 -11.14 12.54 0.22
C ARG A 229 -10.07 12.72 1.30
N ALA A 230 -10.18 12.00 2.42
CA ALA A 230 -9.17 12.03 3.49
C ALA A 230 -7.80 11.60 2.97
N TYR A 231 -7.76 10.53 2.19
CA TYR A 231 -6.53 9.99 1.59
C TYR A 231 -5.88 10.99 0.61
N ALA A 232 -6.66 11.61 -0.28
CA ALA A 232 -6.16 12.62 -1.21
C ALA A 232 -5.54 13.84 -0.47
N ARG A 233 -6.17 14.28 0.62
CA ARG A 233 -5.59 15.33 1.52
C ARG A 233 -4.31 14.85 2.18
N GLY A 234 -4.22 13.58 2.56
CA GLY A 234 -3.01 12.96 3.12
C GLY A 234 -1.85 12.95 2.13
N ILE A 235 -2.11 12.61 0.87
CA ILE A 235 -1.10 12.68 -0.22
C ILE A 235 -0.60 14.12 -0.38
N GLN A 236 -1.50 15.07 -0.52
CA GLN A 236 -1.14 16.48 -0.71
C GLN A 236 -0.34 17.01 0.49
N ARG A 237 -0.79 16.74 1.72
CA ARG A 237 -0.10 17.15 2.94
C ARG A 237 1.29 16.53 3.05
N ALA A 238 1.46 15.25 2.67
CA ALA A 238 2.77 14.61 2.64
C ALA A 238 3.76 15.33 1.71
N ARG A 239 3.27 15.94 0.64
CA ARG A 239 4.07 16.68 -0.34
C ARG A 239 4.38 18.12 0.07
N THR A 240 3.54 18.74 0.89
CA THR A 240 3.61 20.19 1.22
C THR A 240 4.05 20.50 2.64
N ASP A 241 3.94 19.53 3.55
CA ASP A 241 4.33 19.67 4.96
C ASP A 241 5.43 18.65 5.30
N LYS A 242 6.67 19.06 5.02
CA LYS A 242 7.85 18.22 5.22
C LYS A 242 8.04 17.83 6.69
N GLU A 243 7.76 18.73 7.62
CA GLU A 243 7.94 18.49 9.05
C GLU A 243 6.99 17.39 9.55
N LEU A 244 5.70 17.50 9.25
CA LEU A 244 4.72 16.46 9.56
C LEU A 244 5.09 15.13 8.89
N THR A 245 5.53 15.19 7.63
CA THR A 245 5.90 13.99 6.88
C THR A 245 7.10 13.28 7.48
N PHE A 246 8.11 14.02 7.96
CA PHE A 246 9.25 13.46 8.69
C PHE A 246 8.79 12.80 9.99
N LYS A 247 7.90 13.47 10.77
CA LYS A 247 7.33 12.91 11.99
C LYS A 247 6.58 11.60 11.71
N SER A 248 5.77 11.57 10.65
CA SER A 248 5.06 10.34 10.24
C SER A 248 6.02 9.23 9.81
N ILE A 249 7.01 9.54 8.96
CA ILE A 249 8.02 8.54 8.59
C ILE A 249 8.71 8.00 9.86
N ALA A 250 9.22 8.86 10.75
CA ALA A 250 9.90 8.44 11.98
C ALA A 250 8.99 7.59 12.88
N LYS A 251 7.72 8.00 13.06
CA LYS A 251 6.73 7.29 13.88
C LYS A 251 6.52 5.85 13.44
N TYR A 252 6.28 5.64 12.14
CA TYR A 252 5.95 4.31 11.61
C TYR A 252 7.18 3.46 11.32
N THR A 253 8.31 4.07 10.90
CA THR A 253 9.51 3.34 10.49
C THR A 253 10.56 3.19 11.59
N LYS A 254 10.42 3.96 12.69
CA LYS A 254 11.40 4.04 13.78
C LYS A 254 12.78 4.53 13.31
N ILE A 255 12.86 5.26 12.19
CA ILE A 255 14.05 5.97 11.77
C ILE A 255 14.16 7.27 12.57
N GLU A 256 15.29 7.46 13.25
CA GLU A 256 15.61 8.70 14.00
C GLU A 256 16.69 9.53 13.29
N ASP A 257 17.51 8.92 12.45
CA ASP A 257 18.59 9.55 11.70
C ASP A 257 18.05 10.54 10.66
N PRO A 258 18.31 11.87 10.81
CA PRO A 258 17.78 12.88 9.90
C PRO A 258 18.18 12.67 8.43
N SER A 259 19.38 12.13 8.19
CA SER A 259 19.85 11.88 6.82
C SER A 259 19.07 10.76 6.14
N LEU A 260 18.69 9.73 6.89
CA LEU A 260 17.84 8.65 6.40
C LEU A 260 16.38 9.09 6.23
N LEU A 261 15.88 9.94 7.13
CA LEU A 261 14.56 10.56 6.96
C LEU A 261 14.50 11.39 5.67
N GLN A 262 15.56 12.18 5.41
CA GLN A 262 15.65 12.97 4.18
C GLN A 262 15.69 12.06 2.95
N LYS A 263 16.52 11.01 2.94
CA LYS A 263 16.57 10.03 1.83
C LYS A 263 15.23 9.35 1.57
N ALA A 264 14.50 8.96 2.64
CA ALA A 264 13.17 8.38 2.53
C ALA A 264 12.17 9.39 1.95
N TYR A 265 12.20 10.63 2.41
CA TYR A 265 11.34 11.70 1.89
C TYR A 265 11.60 11.96 0.41
N ASP A 266 12.86 12.15 0.01
CA ASP A 266 13.25 12.44 -1.37
C ASP A 266 12.84 11.30 -2.32
N LEU A 267 12.96 10.05 -1.88
CA LEU A 267 12.49 8.91 -2.65
C LEU A 267 10.97 8.90 -2.76
N TYR A 268 10.27 8.87 -1.62
CA TYR A 268 8.83 8.63 -1.64
C TYR A 268 8.04 9.84 -2.12
N VAL A 269 8.31 11.01 -1.61
CA VAL A 269 7.60 12.24 -2.00
C VAL A 269 8.10 12.78 -3.34
N GLY A 270 9.41 12.69 -3.59
CA GLY A 270 10.01 13.23 -4.82
C GLY A 270 9.79 12.36 -6.06
N LYS A 271 9.78 11.01 -5.92
CA LYS A 271 9.83 10.10 -7.08
C LYS A 271 8.68 9.09 -7.16
N VAL A 272 8.00 8.80 -6.05
CA VAL A 272 7.10 7.62 -5.96
C VAL A 272 5.65 8.00 -5.72
N LEU A 273 5.38 8.90 -4.77
CA LEU A 273 4.04 9.26 -4.37
C LEU A 273 3.35 10.06 -5.49
N GLU A 274 2.28 9.51 -6.01
CA GLU A 274 1.44 10.19 -7.01
C GLU A 274 0.71 11.39 -6.40
N LYS A 275 0.25 12.35 -7.23
CA LYS A 275 -0.56 13.49 -6.76
C LYS A 275 -1.98 13.07 -6.36
N ALA A 276 -2.49 12.01 -6.94
CA ALA A 276 -3.80 11.45 -6.67
C ALA A 276 -3.74 9.92 -6.81
N PRO A 277 -4.69 9.17 -6.24
CA PRO A 277 -4.66 7.70 -6.25
C PRO A 277 -5.10 7.11 -7.60
N TYR A 278 -4.59 7.63 -8.71
CA TYR A 278 -4.92 7.15 -10.06
C TYR A 278 -4.49 5.72 -10.30
N ILE A 279 -5.37 4.98 -10.98
CA ILE A 279 -5.10 3.61 -11.40
C ILE A 279 -4.35 3.63 -12.74
N ASN A 280 -3.12 3.11 -12.74
CA ASN A 280 -2.36 2.94 -13.98
C ASN A 280 -2.79 1.64 -14.68
N MET A 281 -3.52 1.76 -15.78
CA MET A 281 -4.07 0.60 -16.50
C MET A 281 -2.99 -0.28 -17.13
N ALA A 282 -1.87 0.30 -17.58
CA ALA A 282 -0.74 -0.49 -18.06
C ALA A 282 -0.10 -1.29 -16.92
N GLY A 283 0.01 -0.70 -15.72
CA GLY A 283 0.45 -1.42 -14.53
C GLY A 283 -0.49 -2.55 -14.14
N MET A 284 -1.80 -2.35 -14.23
CA MET A 284 -2.79 -3.41 -14.00
C MET A 284 -2.65 -4.56 -15.00
N GLN A 285 -2.41 -4.26 -16.28
CA GLN A 285 -2.16 -5.29 -17.29
C GLN A 285 -0.87 -6.05 -17.00
N ASN A 286 0.23 -5.36 -16.67
CA ASN A 286 1.49 -6.00 -16.29
C ASN A 286 1.31 -6.97 -15.11
N ALA A 287 0.47 -6.61 -14.15
CA ALA A 287 0.16 -7.45 -13.00
C ALA A 287 -0.66 -8.69 -13.40
N LEU A 288 -1.60 -8.57 -14.34
CA LEU A 288 -2.33 -9.72 -14.91
C LEU A 288 -1.42 -10.64 -15.72
N ASP A 289 -0.54 -10.08 -16.55
CA ASP A 289 0.42 -10.85 -17.36
C ASP A 289 1.40 -11.63 -16.45
N ASP A 290 1.76 -11.07 -15.30
CA ASP A 290 2.57 -11.79 -14.32
C ASP A 290 1.77 -12.88 -13.62
N LEU A 291 0.52 -12.62 -13.20
CA LEU A 291 -0.37 -13.61 -12.62
C LEU A 291 -0.67 -14.77 -13.57
N ALA A 292 -0.82 -14.52 -14.86
CA ALA A 292 -1.11 -15.53 -15.88
C ALA A 292 -0.04 -16.63 -15.98
N LYS A 293 1.16 -16.39 -15.44
CA LYS A 293 2.24 -17.38 -15.38
C LYS A 293 1.97 -18.48 -14.35
N THR A 294 1.13 -18.20 -13.36
CA THR A 294 0.84 -19.13 -12.24
C THR A 294 -0.65 -19.34 -12.00
N VAL A 295 -1.50 -18.43 -12.46
CA VAL A 295 -2.96 -18.46 -12.31
C VAL A 295 -3.61 -18.50 -13.70
N PRO A 296 -4.06 -19.66 -14.20
CA PRO A 296 -4.59 -19.78 -15.56
C PRO A 296 -5.74 -18.82 -15.87
N ALA A 297 -6.63 -18.54 -14.92
CA ALA A 297 -7.76 -17.61 -15.06
C ALA A 297 -7.33 -16.17 -15.38
N ALA A 298 -6.07 -15.79 -15.11
CA ALA A 298 -5.57 -14.46 -15.42
C ALA A 298 -5.29 -14.24 -16.91
N ARG A 299 -5.20 -15.29 -17.73
CA ARG A 299 -4.87 -15.20 -19.18
C ARG A 299 -5.91 -14.42 -19.97
N ASP A 300 -7.18 -14.62 -19.63
CA ASP A 300 -8.31 -14.00 -20.33
C ASP A 300 -8.94 -12.84 -19.55
N ALA A 301 -8.39 -12.55 -18.38
CA ALA A 301 -8.90 -11.51 -17.50
C ALA A 301 -8.48 -10.12 -17.99
N LYS A 302 -9.38 -9.13 -17.78
CA LYS A 302 -9.13 -7.74 -18.15
C LYS A 302 -9.05 -6.88 -16.87
N PRO A 303 -8.17 -5.87 -16.81
CA PRO A 303 -8.03 -4.98 -15.67
C PRO A 303 -9.34 -4.40 -15.15
N GLN A 304 -10.27 -4.06 -16.06
CA GLN A 304 -11.57 -3.47 -15.74
C GLN A 304 -12.44 -4.34 -14.83
N GLN A 305 -12.23 -5.64 -14.82
CA GLN A 305 -12.97 -6.58 -13.97
C GLN A 305 -12.66 -6.42 -12.48
N PHE A 306 -11.49 -5.83 -12.14
CA PHE A 306 -10.95 -5.75 -10.78
C PHE A 306 -11.01 -4.36 -10.19
N ILE A 307 -11.44 -3.35 -10.95
CA ILE A 307 -11.45 -1.94 -10.53
C ILE A 307 -12.88 -1.44 -10.36
N ASP A 308 -13.02 -0.40 -9.54
CA ASP A 308 -14.22 0.43 -9.44
C ASP A 308 -13.80 1.89 -9.39
N THR A 309 -13.95 2.60 -10.50
CA THR A 309 -13.49 3.99 -10.67
C THR A 309 -14.46 5.02 -10.09
N ARG A 310 -15.68 4.64 -9.70
CA ARG A 310 -16.72 5.60 -9.24
C ARG A 310 -16.22 6.55 -8.16
N PHE A 311 -15.46 6.03 -7.20
CA PHE A 311 -14.96 6.82 -6.07
C PHE A 311 -13.87 7.81 -6.50
N LEU A 312 -13.05 7.44 -7.47
CA LEU A 312 -12.06 8.34 -8.07
C LEU A 312 -12.75 9.41 -8.93
N ASP A 313 -13.76 9.02 -9.73
CA ASP A 313 -14.57 9.93 -10.54
C ASP A 313 -15.30 10.95 -9.64
N ASN A 314 -15.84 10.49 -8.49
CA ASN A 314 -16.47 11.36 -7.50
C ASN A 314 -15.47 12.35 -6.90
N LEU A 315 -14.27 11.89 -6.58
CA LEU A 315 -13.17 12.72 -6.06
C LEU A 315 -12.80 13.83 -7.08
N GLU A 316 -12.71 13.51 -8.36
CA GLU A 316 -12.46 14.49 -9.43
C GLU A 316 -13.62 15.48 -9.61
N LYS A 317 -14.84 14.97 -9.72
CA LYS A 317 -16.06 15.80 -9.89
C LYS A 317 -16.29 16.76 -8.73
N SER A 318 -15.90 16.40 -7.52
CA SER A 318 -15.98 17.28 -6.34
C SER A 318 -15.11 18.54 -6.47
N GLY A 319 -14.13 18.55 -7.37
CA GLY A 319 -13.17 19.62 -7.52
C GLY A 319 -12.05 19.62 -6.48
N LEU A 320 -12.08 18.69 -5.51
CA LEU A 320 -11.10 18.62 -4.42
C LEU A 320 -9.66 18.52 -4.95
N LEU A 321 -9.41 17.66 -5.95
CA LEU A 321 -8.04 17.52 -6.49
C LEU A 321 -7.53 18.84 -7.10
N ARG A 322 -8.38 19.60 -7.76
CA ARG A 322 -8.01 20.93 -8.27
C ARG A 322 -7.74 21.93 -7.14
N GLU A 323 -8.52 21.88 -6.07
CA GLU A 323 -8.31 22.72 -4.88
C GLU A 323 -6.96 22.41 -4.21
N LEU A 324 -6.64 21.14 -4.03
CA LEU A 324 -5.43 20.69 -3.33
C LEU A 324 -4.11 21.04 -4.07
N TYR A 325 -4.15 21.25 -5.38
CA TYR A 325 -2.95 21.45 -6.20
C TYR A 325 -2.96 22.80 -6.98
N ARG A 326 -3.78 23.75 -6.53
CA ARG A 326 -3.68 25.17 -6.92
C ARG A 326 -2.50 25.82 -6.21
#